data_2f26c111cfaaf441f82fe4107707192f
#
_entry.id   2f26c111cfaaf441f82fe4107707192f
#
_cell.length_a   1.000
_cell.length_b   1.000
_cell.length_c   1.000
_cell.angle_alpha   90.00
_cell.angle_beta   90.00
_cell.angle_gamma   90.00
#
_symmetry.space_group_name_H-M   'P 1'
#
loop_
_entity.id
_entity.type
_entity.pdbx_description
1 polymer ?
#
loop_
_entity_poly.entity_id
_entity_poly.type
_entity_poly.pdbx_seq_one_letter_code
_entity_poly.pdbx_strand_id
1 'polypeptide(L)'
;MTVQELYEQIGGSYDDAKRILPMDKLIAKFVVKVLDDKSAETLFSAWDAHDEAAFFEGAHAMKGVCANIGLTALSASASELAEEFRPGKERAMDDAEVQRRIDELHAAYDRATDGIRVFAAEQQ
;
A
#
# COMPACT_ATOMS: atom_id res chain seq x y z
N MET A 1 19.99 -5.74 6.47
CA MET A 1 19.87 -4.60 5.53
C MET A 1 19.43 -3.34 6.29
N THR A 2 19.76 -2.18 5.74
CA THR A 2 19.33 -0.90 6.30
C THR A 2 17.92 -0.58 5.86
N VAL A 3 17.30 0.39 6.54
CA VAL A 3 15.99 0.92 6.13
C VAL A 3 16.05 1.46 4.70
N GLN A 4 17.10 2.19 4.36
CA GLN A 4 17.28 2.73 3.01
C GLN A 4 17.35 1.62 1.97
N GLU A 5 18.10 0.57 2.24
CA GLU A 5 18.20 -0.59 1.35
C GLU A 5 16.85 -1.29 1.18
N LEU A 6 16.10 -1.43 2.28
CA LEU A 6 14.74 -1.99 2.21
C LEU A 6 13.87 -1.19 1.24
N TYR A 7 13.85 0.14 1.40
CA TYR A 7 12.99 0.99 0.57
C TYR A 7 13.39 0.93 -0.90
N GLU A 8 14.67 0.82 -1.20
CA GLU A 8 15.14 0.63 -2.57
C GLU A 8 14.63 -0.68 -3.16
N GLN A 9 14.62 -1.76 -2.39
CA GLN A 9 14.17 -3.06 -2.84
C GLN A 9 12.66 -3.13 -3.08
N ILE A 10 11.88 -2.48 -2.23
CA ILE A 10 10.42 -2.57 -2.28
C ILE A 10 9.76 -1.44 -3.07
N GLY A 11 10.55 -0.57 -3.67
CA GLY A 11 10.01 0.54 -4.45
C GLY A 11 9.39 1.65 -3.62
N GLY A 12 9.78 1.77 -2.36
CA GLY A 12 9.38 2.88 -1.49
C GLY A 12 10.26 4.10 -1.69
N SER A 13 9.87 5.22 -1.11
CA SER A 13 10.66 6.45 -1.10
C SER A 13 11.22 6.68 0.30
N TYR A 14 12.52 6.42 0.46
CA TYR A 14 13.20 6.67 1.72
C TYR A 14 13.15 8.15 2.09
N ASP A 15 13.30 9.05 1.10
CA ASP A 15 13.23 10.49 1.33
C ASP A 15 11.87 10.91 1.86
N ASP A 16 10.79 10.37 1.30
CA ASP A 16 9.43 10.66 1.78
C ASP A 16 9.23 10.14 3.21
N ALA A 17 9.72 8.93 3.49
CA ALA A 17 9.65 8.35 4.82
C ALA A 17 10.39 9.21 5.85
N LYS A 18 11.58 9.72 5.50
CA LYS A 18 12.39 10.56 6.39
C LYS A 18 11.74 11.92 6.67
N ARG A 19 10.96 12.44 5.73
CA ARG A 19 10.24 13.71 5.97
C ARG A 19 9.14 13.54 7.01
N ILE A 20 8.54 12.35 7.07
CA ILE A 20 7.43 12.06 7.99
C ILE A 20 7.96 11.52 9.32
N LEU A 21 8.91 10.60 9.25
CA LEU A 21 9.52 9.93 10.39
C LEU A 21 11.03 10.15 10.32
N PRO A 22 11.55 11.19 10.99
CA PRO A 22 12.95 11.63 10.77
C PRO A 22 14.02 10.67 11.25
N MET A 23 13.66 9.60 11.97
CA MET A 23 14.61 8.62 12.48
C MET A 23 14.38 7.26 11.84
N ASP A 24 15.47 6.62 11.34
CA ASP A 24 15.40 5.28 10.76
C ASP A 24 14.77 4.26 11.71
N LYS A 25 15.03 4.39 12.99
CA LYS A 25 14.44 3.51 14.02
C LYS A 25 12.91 3.56 14.01
N LEU A 26 12.33 4.74 13.82
CA LEU A 26 10.89 4.90 13.74
C LEU A 26 10.35 4.35 12.43
N ILE A 27 11.05 4.60 11.33
CA ILE A 27 10.65 4.03 10.02
C ILE A 27 10.63 2.52 10.11
N ALA A 28 11.68 1.91 10.66
CA ALA A 28 11.77 0.46 10.83
C ALA A 28 10.59 -0.08 11.65
N LYS A 29 10.26 0.60 12.74
CA LYS A 29 9.15 0.19 13.61
C LYS A 29 7.81 0.23 12.88
N PHE A 30 7.55 1.32 12.16
CA PHE A 30 6.25 1.50 11.52
C PHE A 30 6.11 0.73 10.21
N VAL A 31 7.19 0.56 9.43
CA VAL A 31 7.09 -0.21 8.18
C VAL A 31 6.76 -1.69 8.47
N VAL A 32 7.33 -2.24 9.55
CA VAL A 32 7.04 -3.63 9.93
C VAL A 32 5.57 -3.81 10.30
N LYS A 33 4.92 -2.79 10.84
CA LYS A 33 3.50 -2.84 11.20
C LYS A 33 2.58 -3.01 9.99
N VAL A 34 3.06 -2.72 8.79
CA VAL A 34 2.27 -2.95 7.56
C VAL A 34 1.88 -4.42 7.43
N LEU A 35 2.72 -5.32 7.95
CA LEU A 35 2.42 -6.76 7.90
C LEU A 35 1.15 -7.13 8.66
N ASP A 36 0.75 -6.32 9.63
CA ASP A 36 -0.45 -6.55 10.45
C ASP A 36 -1.64 -5.72 9.96
N ASP A 37 -1.43 -4.84 8.98
CA ASP A 37 -2.50 -3.99 8.45
C ASP A 37 -3.39 -4.78 7.50
N LYS A 38 -4.70 -4.58 7.61
CA LYS A 38 -5.72 -5.33 6.87
C LYS A 38 -6.31 -4.57 5.68
N SER A 39 -5.89 -3.35 5.44
CA SER A 39 -6.51 -2.51 4.41
C SER A 39 -6.36 -3.08 3.00
N ALA A 40 -5.17 -3.59 2.65
CA ALA A 40 -4.94 -4.22 1.35
C ALA A 40 -5.80 -5.48 1.18
N GLU A 41 -5.85 -6.32 2.20
CA GLU A 41 -6.68 -7.53 2.21
C GLU A 41 -8.16 -7.18 2.00
N THR A 42 -8.63 -6.13 2.69
CA THR A 42 -10.00 -5.65 2.55
C THR A 42 -10.27 -5.21 1.11
N LEU A 43 -9.34 -4.45 0.51
CA LEU A 43 -9.46 -3.99 -0.87
C LEU A 43 -9.59 -5.17 -1.84
N PHE A 44 -8.69 -6.14 -1.75
CA PHE A 44 -8.68 -7.29 -2.67
C PHE A 44 -9.90 -8.17 -2.49
N SER A 45 -10.30 -8.45 -1.25
CA SER A 45 -11.48 -9.26 -0.95
C SER A 45 -12.78 -8.58 -1.41
N ALA A 46 -12.87 -7.26 -1.23
CA ALA A 46 -14.04 -6.50 -1.63
C ALA A 46 -14.24 -6.53 -3.15
N TRP A 47 -13.14 -6.46 -3.92
CA TRP A 47 -13.23 -6.56 -5.38
C TRP A 47 -13.79 -7.92 -5.79
N ASP A 48 -13.28 -9.00 -5.21
CA ASP A 48 -13.75 -10.35 -5.49
C ASP A 48 -15.23 -10.53 -5.11
N ALA A 49 -15.66 -9.86 -4.05
CA ALA A 49 -17.05 -9.93 -3.58
C ALA A 49 -17.97 -8.93 -4.28
N HIS A 50 -17.47 -8.11 -5.21
CA HIS A 50 -18.20 -7.05 -5.90
C HIS A 50 -18.82 -6.04 -4.94
N ASP A 51 -18.15 -5.77 -3.81
CA ASP A 51 -18.59 -4.82 -2.79
C ASP A 51 -17.85 -3.50 -2.98
N GLU A 52 -18.44 -2.58 -3.75
CA GLU A 52 -17.80 -1.32 -4.11
C GLU A 52 -17.57 -0.40 -2.90
N ALA A 53 -18.49 -0.41 -1.94
CA ALA A 53 -18.33 0.42 -0.74
C ALA A 53 -17.14 -0.05 0.11
N ALA A 54 -17.03 -1.36 0.34
CA ALA A 54 -15.90 -1.94 1.06
C ALA A 54 -14.60 -1.77 0.28
N PHE A 55 -14.64 -1.86 -1.05
CA PHE A 55 -13.48 -1.61 -1.90
C PHE A 55 -12.94 -0.20 -1.72
N PHE A 56 -13.83 0.79 -1.76
CA PHE A 56 -13.46 2.19 -1.55
C PHE A 56 -12.81 2.36 -0.17
N GLU A 57 -13.41 1.82 0.88
CA GLU A 57 -12.89 1.94 2.25
C GLU A 57 -11.50 1.31 2.38
N GLY A 58 -11.30 0.12 1.79
CA GLY A 58 -10.01 -0.55 1.79
C GLY A 58 -8.94 0.24 1.04
N ALA A 59 -9.28 0.75 -0.13
CA ALA A 59 -8.36 1.55 -0.94
C ALA A 59 -7.99 2.86 -0.25
N HIS A 60 -8.97 3.53 0.35
CA HIS A 60 -8.76 4.78 1.08
C HIS A 60 -7.85 4.56 2.30
N ALA A 61 -8.08 3.49 3.06
CA ALA A 61 -7.26 3.14 4.21
C ALA A 61 -5.82 2.78 3.79
N MET A 62 -5.68 1.97 2.74
CA MET A 62 -4.37 1.57 2.23
C MET A 62 -3.54 2.78 1.76
N LYS A 63 -4.19 3.71 1.07
CA LYS A 63 -3.55 4.96 0.66
C LYS A 63 -2.92 5.67 1.86
N GLY A 64 -3.68 5.83 2.94
CA GLY A 64 -3.21 6.51 4.15
C GLY A 64 -2.07 5.78 4.85
N VAL A 65 -2.21 4.47 5.02
CA VAL A 65 -1.18 3.64 5.65
C VAL A 65 0.14 3.74 4.88
N CYS A 66 0.09 3.59 3.56
CA CYS A 66 1.29 3.63 2.72
C CYS A 66 1.90 5.02 2.66
N ALA A 67 1.09 6.07 2.59
CA ALA A 67 1.58 7.45 2.57
C ALA A 67 2.35 7.79 3.85
N ASN A 68 1.86 7.33 4.99
CA ASN A 68 2.44 7.67 6.31
C ASN A 68 3.83 7.08 6.53
N ILE A 69 4.25 6.12 5.73
CA ILE A 69 5.54 5.46 5.87
C ILE A 69 6.39 5.55 4.59
N GLY A 70 6.02 6.42 3.65
CA GLY A 70 6.82 6.64 2.44
C GLY A 70 6.74 5.53 1.40
N LEU A 71 5.73 4.66 1.46
CA LEU A 71 5.47 3.68 0.40
C LEU A 71 4.65 4.39 -0.69
N THR A 72 5.29 5.35 -1.32
CA THR A 72 4.66 6.38 -2.16
C THR A 72 3.98 5.81 -3.40
N ALA A 73 4.63 4.85 -4.07
CA ALA A 73 4.05 4.22 -5.27
C ALA A 73 2.80 3.42 -4.93
N LEU A 74 2.82 2.65 -3.83
CA LEU A 74 1.64 1.91 -3.37
C LEU A 74 0.51 2.86 -2.99
N SER A 75 0.85 3.96 -2.29
CA SER A 75 -0.13 4.97 -1.91
C SER A 75 -0.79 5.60 -3.13
N ALA A 76 -0.01 5.92 -4.16
CA ALA A 76 -0.53 6.53 -5.40
C ALA A 76 -1.49 5.57 -6.10
N SER A 77 -1.13 4.29 -6.21
CA SER A 77 -1.98 3.28 -6.86
C SER A 77 -3.29 3.07 -6.09
N ALA A 78 -3.22 2.98 -4.76
CA ALA A 78 -4.40 2.85 -3.92
C ALA A 78 -5.29 4.10 -4.02
N SER A 79 -4.67 5.28 -4.09
CA SER A 79 -5.39 6.54 -4.23
C SER A 79 -6.20 6.61 -5.53
N GLU A 80 -5.63 6.15 -6.64
CA GLU A 80 -6.33 6.12 -7.93
C GLU A 80 -7.57 5.21 -7.85
N LEU A 81 -7.44 4.05 -7.23
CA LEU A 81 -8.55 3.11 -7.06
C LEU A 81 -9.60 3.66 -6.10
N ALA A 82 -9.19 4.30 -5.01
CA ALA A 82 -10.12 4.93 -4.08
C ALA A 82 -10.92 6.02 -4.78
N GLU A 83 -10.25 6.85 -5.59
CA GLU A 83 -10.89 7.94 -6.31
C GLU A 83 -11.93 7.41 -7.30
N GLU A 84 -11.62 6.31 -8.00
CA GLU A 84 -12.52 5.69 -8.98
C GLU A 84 -13.84 5.23 -8.33
N PHE A 85 -13.77 4.76 -7.08
CA PHE A 85 -14.92 4.21 -6.36
C PHE A 85 -15.47 5.14 -5.28
N ARG A 86 -15.08 6.41 -5.31
CA ARG A 86 -15.60 7.39 -4.34
C ARG A 86 -17.12 7.44 -4.42
N PRO A 87 -17.84 7.39 -3.29
CA PRO A 87 -19.30 7.50 -3.30
C PRO A 87 -19.76 8.77 -3.99
N GLY A 88 -20.73 8.64 -4.88
CA GLY A 88 -21.29 9.74 -5.65
C GLY A 88 -20.55 10.10 -6.93
N LYS A 89 -19.38 9.49 -7.18
CA LYS A 89 -18.62 9.70 -8.40
C LYS A 89 -19.03 8.65 -9.45
N GLU A 90 -19.24 9.09 -10.69
CA GLU A 90 -19.46 8.18 -11.80
C GLU A 90 -18.14 7.50 -12.18
N ARG A 91 -18.18 6.20 -12.37
CA ARG A 91 -16.98 5.42 -12.73
C ARG A 91 -16.50 5.78 -14.12
N ALA A 92 -15.19 5.98 -14.27
CA ALA A 92 -14.54 6.28 -15.55
C ALA A 92 -13.85 5.04 -16.16
N MET A 93 -13.44 4.08 -15.34
CA MET A 93 -12.76 2.84 -15.78
C MET A 93 -13.76 1.70 -15.90
N ASP A 94 -13.59 0.85 -16.92
CA ASP A 94 -14.36 -0.40 -16.98
C ASP A 94 -13.72 -1.43 -16.02
N ASP A 95 -14.43 -2.56 -15.83
CA ASP A 95 -13.97 -3.60 -14.90
C ASP A 95 -12.63 -4.21 -15.32
N ALA A 96 -12.37 -4.31 -16.62
CA ALA A 96 -11.10 -4.86 -17.12
C ALA A 96 -9.92 -3.97 -16.73
N GLU A 97 -10.08 -2.64 -16.85
CA GLU A 97 -9.05 -1.68 -16.45
C GLU A 97 -8.84 -1.69 -14.94
N VAL A 98 -9.91 -1.75 -14.16
CA VAL A 98 -9.82 -1.85 -12.70
C VAL A 98 -9.08 -3.12 -12.31
N GLN A 99 -9.42 -4.26 -12.93
CA GLN A 99 -8.76 -5.54 -12.64
C GLN A 99 -7.26 -5.46 -12.93
N ARG A 100 -6.88 -4.85 -14.05
CA ARG A 100 -5.48 -4.68 -14.42
C ARG A 100 -4.72 -3.88 -13.35
N ARG A 101 -5.31 -2.80 -12.87
CA ARG A 101 -4.70 -1.96 -11.84
C ARG A 101 -4.61 -2.67 -10.49
N ILE A 102 -5.62 -3.47 -10.17
CA ILE A 102 -5.62 -4.30 -8.95
C ILE A 102 -4.50 -5.35 -9.03
N ASP A 103 -4.34 -6.00 -10.18
CA ASP A 103 -3.30 -7.02 -10.37
C ASP A 103 -1.90 -6.41 -10.21
N GLU A 104 -1.68 -5.21 -10.77
CA GLU A 104 -0.42 -4.48 -10.64
C GLU A 104 -0.17 -4.09 -9.17
N LEU A 105 -1.20 -3.59 -8.50
CA LEU A 105 -1.10 -3.21 -7.08
C LEU A 105 -0.80 -4.42 -6.21
N HIS A 106 -1.47 -5.54 -6.48
CA HIS A 106 -1.28 -6.78 -5.72
C HIS A 106 0.17 -7.29 -5.84
N ALA A 107 0.70 -7.30 -7.07
CA ALA A 107 2.09 -7.72 -7.31
C ALA A 107 3.08 -6.81 -6.57
N ALA A 108 2.86 -5.49 -6.64
CA ALA A 108 3.71 -4.52 -5.95
C ALA A 108 3.62 -4.66 -4.42
N TYR A 109 2.41 -4.89 -3.91
CA TYR A 109 2.17 -5.08 -2.49
C TYR A 109 2.86 -6.36 -1.98
N ASP A 110 2.75 -7.46 -2.73
CA ASP A 110 3.40 -8.73 -2.36
C ASP A 110 4.92 -8.58 -2.33
N ARG A 111 5.49 -7.89 -3.31
CA ARG A 111 6.93 -7.61 -3.33
C ARG A 111 7.35 -6.79 -2.11
N ALA A 112 6.57 -5.77 -1.78
CA ALA A 112 6.86 -4.92 -0.64
C ALA A 112 6.79 -5.70 0.68
N THR A 113 5.71 -6.47 0.88
CA THR A 113 5.54 -7.24 2.12
C THR A 113 6.56 -8.36 2.25
N ASP A 114 6.96 -9.00 1.16
CA ASP A 114 8.02 -10.01 1.19
C ASP A 114 9.34 -9.38 1.65
N GLY A 115 9.69 -8.21 1.12
CA GLY A 115 10.89 -7.48 1.54
C GLY A 115 10.81 -7.06 3.00
N ILE A 116 9.65 -6.59 3.44
CA ILE A 116 9.45 -6.18 4.84
C ILE A 116 9.59 -7.39 5.78
N ARG A 117 9.10 -8.56 5.40
CA ARG A 117 9.26 -9.77 6.21
C ARG A 117 10.72 -10.14 6.40
N VAL A 118 11.51 -10.08 5.33
CA VAL A 118 12.96 -10.33 5.41
C VAL A 118 13.61 -9.32 6.35
N PHE A 119 13.29 -8.04 6.18
CA PHE A 119 13.82 -6.96 7.02
C PHE A 119 13.42 -7.17 8.49
N ALA A 120 12.17 -7.51 8.76
CA ALA A 120 11.68 -7.74 10.12
C ALA A 120 12.42 -8.89 10.80
N ALA A 121 12.70 -9.97 10.08
CA ALA A 121 13.45 -11.11 10.60
C ALA A 121 14.87 -10.72 10.98
N GLU A 122 15.49 -9.81 10.27
CA GLU A 122 16.84 -9.31 10.55
C GLU A 122 16.89 -8.38 11.77
N GLN A 123 15.75 -7.80 12.18
CA GLN A 123 15.67 -6.88 13.32
C GLN A 123 15.54 -7.59 14.67
N GLN A 124 15.32 -8.88 14.65
CA GLN A 124 15.16 -9.68 15.89
C GLN A 124 16.49 -10.11 16.50
#